data_bd2546a1363735576ca945e0fed9a61e
#
_entry.id   bd2546a1363735576ca945e0fed9a61e
#
_cell.length_a   1.000
_cell.length_b   1.000
_cell.length_c   1.000
_cell.angle_alpha   90.00
_cell.angle_beta   90.00
_cell.angle_gamma   90.00
#
_symmetry.space_group_name_H-M   'P 1'
#
loop_
_entity.id
_entity.type
_entity.pdbx_description
1 polymer ?
#
loop_
_entity_poly.entity_id
_entity_poly.type
_entity_poly.pdbx_seq_one_letter_code
_entity_poly.pdbx_strand_id
1 'polypeptide(L)'
;MSTTQSQRVKQYMTAAAALLGSTAAQAQYQYTDIEDTTIVDGIFELDLDGDTIVDFTIEHVLDGGQLGNTTSIMLLPGDSLEGNLAMGEGLNGFAYVERVVPGTTIDENAEFTGISSTTDVGYMAFRVDGVAYPNSNWAGPLTDGYLGLRIVKNDSACYGWVRLDVADSAKSVTIKDWSFNPVKDSAHTTAFELLDVMETVLSDLDVRQEGGRLAITTGAPVGVSVFDTAGKQLASGDASKKHAFGTSSWATGMYVIRLEGDRWYHNLKVWIR
;
A
#
# COMPACT_ATOMS: atom_id res chain seq x y z
N MET A 1 -3.48 27.32 18.34
CA MET A 1 -2.09 26.89 18.01
C MET A 1 -1.97 25.36 18.19
N SER A 2 -2.63 24.56 17.35
CA SER A 2 -2.53 23.08 17.47
C SER A 2 -2.50 22.33 16.14
N THR A 3 -2.46 23.02 15.02
CA THR A 3 -2.46 22.43 13.67
C THR A 3 -1.10 21.98 13.16
N THR A 4 -0.01 22.45 13.79
CA THR A 4 1.34 22.23 13.27
C THR A 4 1.98 20.89 13.72
N GLN A 5 1.49 20.28 14.78
CA GLN A 5 2.02 19.00 15.27
C GLN A 5 1.40 17.79 14.55
N SER A 6 0.15 17.87 14.19
CA SER A 6 -0.53 16.81 13.40
C SER A 6 0.07 16.65 12.00
N GLN A 7 0.47 17.77 11.36
CA GLN A 7 1.13 17.73 10.06
C GLN A 7 2.58 17.20 10.12
N ARG A 8 3.30 17.43 11.23
CA ARG A 8 4.66 16.88 11.38
C ARG A 8 4.69 15.37 11.62
N VAL A 9 3.66 14.81 12.25
CA VAL A 9 3.52 13.35 12.40
C VAL A 9 3.28 12.69 11.04
N LYS A 10 2.49 13.30 10.16
CA LYS A 10 2.26 12.79 8.79
C LYS A 10 3.52 12.73 7.92
N GLN A 11 4.45 13.67 8.07
CA GLN A 11 5.69 13.71 7.28
C GLN A 11 6.75 12.66 7.68
N TYR A 12 6.61 11.99 8.83
CA TYR A 12 7.57 10.96 9.29
C TYR A 12 7.13 9.53 8.95
N MET A 13 5.99 9.35 8.27
CA MET A 13 5.42 8.04 7.97
C MET A 13 6.04 7.32 6.76
N THR A 14 6.91 7.98 6.00
CA THR A 14 7.38 7.50 4.70
C THR A 14 8.67 6.67 4.72
N ALA A 15 9.23 6.30 5.87
CA ALA A 15 10.48 5.54 5.88
C ALA A 15 10.66 4.68 7.12
N ALA A 16 10.03 3.52 7.21
CA ALA A 16 10.46 2.48 8.16
C ALA A 16 9.85 1.10 7.89
N ALA A 17 10.05 0.55 6.73
CA ALA A 17 9.77 -0.85 6.46
C ALA A 17 11.07 -1.67 6.31
N ALA A 18 12.01 -1.56 7.22
CA ALA A 18 13.13 -2.51 7.24
C ALA A 18 13.71 -2.62 8.63
N LEU A 19 13.68 -3.82 9.14
CA LEU A 19 14.41 -4.40 10.27
C LEU A 19 13.52 -4.89 11.42
N LEU A 20 13.10 -6.15 11.34
CA LEU A 20 13.04 -7.02 12.52
C LEU A 20 12.97 -8.49 12.07
N GLY A 21 14.08 -9.21 12.27
CA GLY A 21 14.17 -10.64 12.02
C GLY A 21 13.51 -11.47 13.13
N SER A 22 12.84 -12.50 12.69
CA SER A 22 12.60 -13.83 13.28
C SER A 22 12.19 -13.96 14.75
N THR A 23 10.90 -14.03 14.99
CA THR A 23 10.27 -15.10 15.81
C THR A 23 8.98 -15.47 15.10
N ALA A 24 8.52 -16.73 15.18
CA ALA A 24 7.42 -17.31 14.42
C ALA A 24 6.30 -16.29 14.12
N ALA A 25 6.41 -15.64 12.97
CA ALA A 25 5.54 -14.55 12.57
C ALA A 25 4.25 -15.18 12.08
N GLN A 26 3.15 -14.92 12.75
CA GLN A 26 1.89 -14.83 12.03
C GLN A 26 2.11 -13.77 10.96
N ALA A 27 1.87 -14.15 9.72
CA ALA A 27 2.05 -13.26 8.59
C ALA A 27 1.18 -12.02 8.74
N GLN A 28 1.82 -10.95 9.01
CA GLN A 28 1.17 -9.66 9.16
C GLN A 28 1.34 -8.91 7.85
N TYR A 29 0.23 -8.51 7.23
CA TYR A 29 0.23 -7.71 6.01
C TYR A 29 1.00 -6.40 6.22
N GLN A 30 1.81 -6.03 5.25
CA GLN A 30 2.44 -4.71 5.21
C GLN A 30 1.47 -3.75 4.55
N TYR A 31 1.08 -2.70 5.24
CA TYR A 31 0.22 -1.65 4.70
C TYR A 31 1.01 -0.34 4.62
N THR A 32 0.91 0.31 3.48
CA THR A 32 1.57 1.59 3.21
C THR A 32 0.53 2.61 2.80
N ASP A 33 0.37 3.62 3.62
CA ASP A 33 -0.43 4.82 3.37
C ASP A 33 0.51 5.96 2.96
N ILE A 34 0.20 6.61 1.86
CA ILE A 34 0.95 7.77 1.35
C ILE A 34 0.04 8.99 1.29
N GLU A 35 0.61 10.17 1.16
CA GLU A 35 -0.18 11.32 0.72
C GLU A 35 -0.72 11.02 -0.70
N ASP A 36 -2.04 11.13 -0.88
CA ASP A 36 -2.71 10.85 -2.15
C ASP A 36 -1.95 11.50 -3.31
N THR A 37 -1.37 10.66 -4.17
CA THR A 37 -0.50 11.11 -5.27
C THR A 37 -1.22 11.01 -6.60
N THR A 38 -1.54 12.16 -7.19
CA THR A 38 -2.20 12.22 -8.49
C THR A 38 -1.18 12.41 -9.60
N ILE A 39 -1.24 11.54 -10.61
CA ILE A 39 -0.45 11.64 -11.84
C ILE A 39 -1.33 12.05 -13.01
N VAL A 40 -0.80 12.98 -13.81
CA VAL A 40 -1.34 13.45 -15.07
C VAL A 40 -0.19 13.55 -16.06
N ASP A 41 -0.24 12.78 -17.15
CA ASP A 41 0.83 12.69 -18.14
C ASP A 41 2.20 12.41 -17.49
N GLY A 42 2.30 11.27 -16.80
CA GLY A 42 3.49 10.89 -16.03
C GLY A 42 3.46 9.46 -15.52
N ILE A 43 4.37 9.15 -14.61
CA ILE A 43 4.54 7.82 -14.04
C ILE A 43 4.49 7.84 -12.51
N PHE A 44 4.12 6.69 -11.94
CA PHE A 44 4.29 6.35 -10.53
C PHE A 44 5.03 5.02 -10.43
N GLU A 45 6.17 5.03 -9.76
CA GLU A 45 6.97 3.82 -9.50
C GLU A 45 6.53 3.22 -8.15
N LEU A 46 6.04 1.99 -8.19
CA LEU A 46 5.57 1.25 -7.04
C LEU A 46 6.59 0.22 -6.60
N ASP A 47 7.10 0.38 -5.39
CA ASP A 47 7.82 -0.62 -4.62
C ASP A 47 6.80 -1.23 -3.64
N LEU A 48 6.22 -2.37 -4.04
CA LEU A 48 5.07 -2.97 -3.35
C LEU A 48 5.45 -3.55 -1.99
N ASP A 49 6.67 -4.10 -1.87
CA ASP A 49 7.11 -4.80 -0.67
C ASP A 49 8.17 -4.04 0.14
N GLY A 50 8.55 -2.84 -0.30
CA GLY A 50 9.43 -1.93 0.44
C GLY A 50 10.91 -2.29 0.39
N ASP A 51 11.36 -3.04 -0.61
CA ASP A 51 12.75 -3.46 -0.74
C ASP A 51 13.63 -2.48 -1.56
N THR A 52 13.07 -1.37 -2.01
CA THR A 52 13.67 -0.32 -2.85
C THR A 52 13.83 -0.67 -4.33
N ILE A 53 13.29 -1.78 -4.77
CA ILE A 53 13.22 -2.17 -6.17
C ILE A 53 11.80 -1.88 -6.67
N VAL A 54 11.70 -1.30 -7.87
CA VAL A 54 10.39 -1.00 -8.46
C VAL A 54 9.76 -2.30 -8.97
N ASP A 55 8.64 -2.69 -8.36
CA ASP A 55 7.89 -3.89 -8.76
C ASP A 55 6.96 -3.61 -9.95
N PHE A 56 6.37 -2.41 -9.98
CA PHE A 56 5.46 -1.96 -11.05
C PHE A 56 5.60 -0.47 -11.31
N THR A 57 5.33 -0.08 -12.56
CA THR A 57 5.17 1.33 -12.92
C THR A 57 3.76 1.54 -13.45
N ILE A 58 3.04 2.50 -12.88
CA ILE A 58 1.76 2.98 -13.41
C ILE A 58 2.06 4.20 -14.27
N GLU A 59 1.77 4.11 -15.56
CA GLU A 59 1.97 5.19 -16.52
C GLU A 59 0.62 5.76 -16.95
N HIS A 60 0.52 7.08 -16.91
CA HIS A 60 -0.61 7.83 -17.44
C HIS A 60 -0.17 8.69 -18.60
N VAL A 61 -0.87 8.58 -19.73
CA VAL A 61 -0.69 9.43 -20.91
C VAL A 61 -1.99 10.18 -21.17
N LEU A 62 -1.92 11.50 -21.28
CA LEU A 62 -3.06 12.36 -21.55
C LEU A 62 -2.93 13.00 -22.94
N ASP A 63 -3.94 12.76 -23.78
CA ASP A 63 -4.07 13.35 -25.13
C ASP A 63 -2.80 13.22 -26.00
N GLY A 64 -2.05 12.12 -25.80
CA GLY A 64 -0.80 11.80 -26.49
C GLY A 64 -0.93 10.59 -27.41
N GLY A 65 0.20 10.17 -28.00
CA GLY A 65 0.34 8.93 -28.73
C GLY A 65 0.21 9.02 -30.25
N GLN A 66 0.54 7.92 -30.94
CA GLN A 66 0.61 7.84 -32.40
C GLN A 66 -0.76 7.65 -33.09
N LEU A 67 -1.81 7.35 -32.32
CA LEU A 67 -3.15 7.03 -32.83
C LEU A 67 -4.15 8.20 -32.69
N GLY A 68 -3.70 9.44 -32.59
CA GLY A 68 -4.53 10.60 -32.34
C GLY A 68 -4.55 10.99 -30.86
N ASN A 69 -5.65 11.63 -30.38
CA ASN A 69 -5.80 12.00 -28.98
C ASN A 69 -6.02 10.75 -28.11
N THR A 70 -4.93 10.12 -27.70
CA THR A 70 -4.95 8.91 -26.88
C THR A 70 -4.80 9.29 -25.41
N THR A 71 -5.71 8.81 -24.58
CA THR A 71 -5.58 8.86 -23.11
C THR A 71 -5.49 7.40 -22.63
N SER A 72 -4.46 7.07 -21.86
CA SER A 72 -4.25 5.72 -21.35
C SER A 72 -3.72 5.70 -19.93
N ILE A 73 -4.08 4.63 -19.21
CA ILE A 73 -3.44 4.21 -17.97
C ILE A 73 -2.90 2.82 -18.23
N MET A 74 -1.60 2.65 -18.05
CA MET A 74 -0.89 1.41 -18.33
C MET A 74 -0.15 0.94 -17.09
N LEU A 75 -0.01 -0.37 -16.94
CA LEU A 75 0.79 -1.01 -15.91
C LEU A 75 1.97 -1.72 -16.57
N LEU A 76 3.17 -1.41 -16.11
CA LEU A 76 4.41 -2.05 -16.55
C LEU A 76 5.00 -2.81 -15.36
N PRO A 77 5.00 -4.14 -15.37
CA PRO A 77 5.70 -4.94 -14.37
C PRO A 77 7.22 -4.70 -14.45
N GLY A 78 7.86 -4.46 -13.32
CA GLY A 78 9.31 -4.24 -13.24
C GLY A 78 10.10 -5.50 -13.62
N ASP A 79 9.60 -6.67 -13.23
CA ASP A 79 10.16 -7.98 -13.60
C ASP A 79 9.07 -8.96 -14.03
N SER A 80 8.55 -8.74 -15.22
CA SER A 80 7.51 -9.60 -15.80
C SER A 80 8.03 -10.99 -16.17
N LEU A 81 9.33 -11.15 -16.44
CA LEU A 81 9.94 -12.43 -16.78
C LEU A 81 10.03 -13.35 -15.56
N GLU A 82 10.20 -12.79 -14.38
CA GLU A 82 10.20 -13.53 -13.13
C GLU A 82 8.79 -13.71 -12.55
N GLY A 83 7.77 -13.06 -13.12
CA GLY A 83 6.38 -13.32 -12.80
C GLY A 83 5.66 -12.22 -12.01
N ASN A 84 6.14 -10.98 -12.03
CA ASN A 84 5.38 -9.84 -11.56
C ASN A 84 4.19 -9.62 -12.50
N LEU A 85 2.98 -9.80 -12.00
CA LEU A 85 1.73 -9.81 -12.76
C LEU A 85 0.63 -9.06 -12.01
N ALA A 86 -0.38 -8.60 -12.76
CA ALA A 86 -1.60 -8.05 -12.19
C ALA A 86 -2.79 -8.97 -12.45
N MET A 87 -3.81 -8.90 -11.62
CA MET A 87 -5.09 -9.57 -11.91
C MET A 87 -5.68 -9.02 -13.21
N GLY A 88 -6.13 -9.92 -14.07
CA GLY A 88 -6.65 -9.57 -15.38
C GLY A 88 -6.55 -10.71 -16.38
N GLU A 89 -6.92 -10.41 -17.62
CA GLU A 89 -6.99 -11.39 -18.68
C GLU A 89 -6.12 -11.02 -19.89
N GLY A 90 -5.65 -12.04 -20.59
CA GLY A 90 -5.01 -11.89 -21.90
C GLY A 90 -6.04 -12.16 -23.02
N LEU A 91 -6.25 -11.19 -23.91
CA LEU A 91 -7.18 -11.35 -25.04
C LEU A 91 -6.56 -10.79 -26.32
N ASN A 92 -6.51 -11.61 -27.38
CA ASN A 92 -6.01 -11.23 -28.71
C ASN A 92 -4.57 -10.64 -28.68
N GLY A 93 -3.72 -11.12 -27.76
CA GLY A 93 -2.34 -10.64 -27.60
C GLY A 93 -2.20 -9.38 -26.74
N PHE A 94 -3.28 -8.87 -26.18
CA PHE A 94 -3.28 -7.76 -25.24
C PHE A 94 -3.51 -8.27 -23.81
N ALA A 95 -2.91 -7.60 -22.84
CA ALA A 95 -3.13 -7.82 -21.42
C ALA A 95 -4.06 -6.74 -20.87
N TYR A 96 -5.20 -7.13 -20.33
CA TYR A 96 -6.20 -6.23 -19.76
C TYR A 96 -6.24 -6.39 -18.24
N VAL A 97 -5.81 -5.35 -17.54
CA VAL A 97 -5.76 -5.33 -16.08
C VAL A 97 -7.16 -5.14 -15.52
N GLU A 98 -7.56 -6.04 -14.64
CA GLU A 98 -8.88 -6.01 -14.02
C GLU A 98 -8.91 -5.04 -12.83
N ARG A 99 -10.07 -4.42 -12.64
CA ARG A 99 -10.41 -3.73 -11.40
C ARG A 99 -11.14 -4.69 -10.49
N VAL A 100 -10.54 -4.99 -9.35
CA VAL A 100 -11.17 -5.88 -8.37
C VAL A 100 -11.96 -5.08 -7.32
N VAL A 101 -12.94 -5.73 -6.72
CA VAL A 101 -13.79 -5.12 -5.70
C VAL A 101 -13.22 -5.38 -4.29
N PRO A 102 -13.62 -4.57 -3.29
CA PRO A 102 -13.29 -4.86 -1.88
C PRO A 102 -13.72 -6.27 -1.47
N GLY A 103 -12.88 -6.97 -0.71
CA GLY A 103 -13.11 -8.34 -0.28
C GLY A 103 -12.69 -9.42 -1.30
N THR A 104 -12.13 -9.04 -2.45
CA THR A 104 -11.58 -10.00 -3.41
C THR A 104 -10.35 -10.68 -2.83
N THR A 105 -10.32 -12.01 -2.90
CA THR A 105 -9.12 -12.80 -2.55
C THR A 105 -8.16 -12.84 -3.74
N ILE A 106 -6.90 -12.52 -3.48
CA ILE A 106 -5.80 -12.58 -4.45
C ILE A 106 -4.92 -13.75 -4.02
N ASP A 107 -4.91 -14.81 -4.82
CA ASP A 107 -4.17 -16.05 -4.53
C ASP A 107 -3.75 -16.76 -5.84
N GLU A 108 -3.26 -17.97 -5.73
CA GLU A 108 -2.83 -18.79 -6.87
C GLU A 108 -3.95 -19.13 -7.87
N ASN A 109 -5.21 -19.05 -7.46
CA ASN A 109 -6.38 -19.35 -8.30
C ASN A 109 -6.89 -18.13 -9.06
N ALA A 110 -6.39 -16.92 -8.73
CA ALA A 110 -6.75 -15.71 -9.46
C ALA A 110 -6.16 -15.71 -10.87
N GLU A 111 -6.90 -15.14 -11.83
CA GLU A 111 -6.36 -14.92 -13.16
C GLU A 111 -5.40 -13.73 -13.18
N PHE A 112 -4.20 -13.98 -13.67
CA PHE A 112 -3.16 -12.95 -13.75
C PHE A 112 -2.74 -12.73 -15.20
N THR A 113 -2.50 -11.47 -15.52
CA THR A 113 -1.90 -11.04 -16.77
C THR A 113 -0.66 -10.17 -16.49
N GLY A 114 0.29 -10.22 -17.35
CA GLY A 114 1.51 -9.41 -17.22
C GLY A 114 1.54 -8.29 -18.23
N ILE A 115 2.38 -8.51 -19.22
CA ILE A 115 2.53 -7.63 -20.36
C ILE A 115 1.87 -8.25 -21.60
N SER A 116 1.34 -7.40 -22.44
CA SER A 116 0.92 -7.76 -23.77
C SER A 116 2.09 -8.28 -24.61
N SER A 117 1.93 -9.39 -25.29
CA SER A 117 2.91 -9.88 -26.25
C SER A 117 3.15 -8.94 -27.44
N THR A 118 2.31 -7.90 -27.57
CA THR A 118 2.34 -6.96 -28.69
C THR A 118 2.90 -5.60 -28.28
N THR A 119 2.69 -5.17 -27.02
CA THR A 119 2.98 -3.79 -26.60
C THR A 119 3.77 -3.67 -25.31
N ASP A 120 4.14 -4.79 -24.69
CA ASP A 120 4.92 -4.86 -23.44
C ASP A 120 4.31 -4.11 -22.25
N VAL A 121 2.98 -3.90 -22.24
CA VAL A 121 2.24 -3.25 -21.16
C VAL A 121 0.95 -3.98 -20.85
N GLY A 122 0.47 -3.83 -19.61
CA GLY A 122 -0.89 -4.16 -19.20
C GLY A 122 -1.80 -2.93 -19.32
N TYR A 123 -2.91 -3.06 -20.03
CA TYR A 123 -3.87 -1.97 -20.21
C TYR A 123 -4.85 -1.92 -19.05
N MET A 124 -4.85 -0.82 -18.32
CA MET A 124 -5.88 -0.46 -17.32
C MET A 124 -7.01 0.32 -18.00
N ALA A 125 -6.66 1.42 -18.69
CA ALA A 125 -7.58 2.19 -19.52
C ALA A 125 -6.91 2.58 -20.83
N PHE A 126 -7.69 2.56 -21.91
CA PHE A 126 -7.24 3.04 -23.21
C PHE A 126 -8.39 3.73 -23.95
N ARG A 127 -8.18 4.95 -24.38
CA ARG A 127 -9.18 5.78 -25.06
C ARG A 127 -8.54 6.43 -26.29
N VAL A 128 -9.29 6.52 -27.38
CA VAL A 128 -8.89 7.25 -28.58
C VAL A 128 -10.01 8.20 -28.95
N ASP A 129 -9.70 9.47 -29.19
CA ASP A 129 -10.65 10.54 -29.50
C ASP A 129 -11.85 10.58 -28.53
N GLY A 130 -11.57 10.39 -27.24
CA GLY A 130 -12.58 10.40 -26.16
C GLY A 130 -13.41 9.12 -26.03
N VAL A 131 -13.22 8.11 -26.87
CA VAL A 131 -13.95 6.82 -26.82
C VAL A 131 -13.11 5.77 -26.11
N ALA A 132 -13.64 5.19 -25.04
CA ALA A 132 -12.98 4.06 -24.36
C ALA A 132 -13.01 2.80 -25.22
N TYR A 133 -11.89 2.11 -25.31
CA TYR A 133 -11.83 0.79 -25.92
C TYR A 133 -12.51 -0.27 -25.03
N PRO A 134 -13.03 -1.35 -25.61
CA PRO A 134 -13.48 -2.51 -24.84
C PRO A 134 -12.38 -2.97 -23.87
N ASN A 135 -12.76 -3.48 -22.70
CA ASN A 135 -11.86 -3.95 -21.63
C ASN A 135 -11.00 -2.85 -20.97
N SER A 136 -11.36 -1.56 -21.15
CA SER A 136 -10.80 -0.45 -20.37
C SER A 136 -11.46 -0.43 -18.98
N ASN A 137 -11.08 -1.36 -18.10
CA ASN A 137 -11.73 -1.56 -16.80
C ASN A 137 -11.54 -0.37 -15.84
N TRP A 138 -10.60 0.51 -16.16
CA TRP A 138 -10.22 1.70 -15.39
C TRP A 138 -10.51 3.02 -16.12
N ALA A 139 -11.50 3.05 -17.01
CA ALA A 139 -11.80 4.24 -17.82
C ALA A 139 -12.35 5.44 -17.04
N GLY A 140 -12.67 5.27 -15.76
CA GLY A 140 -13.21 6.32 -14.87
C GLY A 140 -14.62 6.79 -15.22
N PRO A 141 -15.30 7.60 -14.36
CA PRO A 141 -14.83 7.92 -13.01
C PRO A 141 -14.88 6.70 -12.08
N LEU A 142 -13.88 6.60 -11.23
CA LEU A 142 -13.73 5.48 -10.33
C LEU A 142 -13.15 5.97 -9.01
N THR A 143 -13.77 5.59 -7.90
CA THR A 143 -13.29 5.83 -6.55
C THR A 143 -13.02 4.50 -5.87
N ASP A 144 -11.89 4.40 -5.17
CA ASP A 144 -11.47 3.23 -4.40
C ASP A 144 -11.48 1.92 -5.22
N GLY A 145 -10.94 1.96 -6.44
CA GLY A 145 -10.68 0.77 -7.23
C GLY A 145 -9.44 0.04 -6.72
N TYR A 146 -9.49 -1.29 -6.65
CA TYR A 146 -8.35 -2.10 -6.24
C TYR A 146 -7.68 -2.76 -7.45
N LEU A 147 -6.36 -2.65 -7.50
CA LEU A 147 -5.48 -3.32 -8.43
C LEU A 147 -4.84 -4.50 -7.70
N GLY A 148 -5.22 -5.75 -8.04
CA GLY A 148 -4.63 -6.95 -7.47
C GLY A 148 -3.29 -7.26 -8.14
N LEU A 149 -2.26 -7.55 -7.34
CA LEU A 149 -0.89 -7.72 -7.79
C LEU A 149 -0.27 -9.01 -7.25
N ARG A 150 0.63 -9.59 -8.04
CA ARG A 150 1.51 -10.70 -7.68
C ARG A 150 2.94 -10.32 -8.01
N ILE A 151 3.86 -10.55 -7.07
CA ILE A 151 5.30 -10.54 -7.31
C ILE A 151 5.89 -11.90 -6.99
N VAL A 152 7.00 -12.25 -7.63
CA VAL A 152 7.70 -13.51 -7.40
C VAL A 152 9.04 -13.22 -6.72
N LYS A 153 9.25 -13.85 -5.55
CA LYS A 153 10.50 -13.76 -4.79
C LYS A 153 10.99 -15.13 -4.40
N ASN A 154 12.21 -15.47 -4.82
CA ASN A 154 12.83 -16.76 -4.54
C ASN A 154 11.89 -17.93 -4.91
N ASP A 155 11.42 -17.95 -6.13
CA ASP A 155 10.54 -18.98 -6.72
C ASP A 155 9.17 -19.14 -6.04
N SER A 156 8.71 -18.15 -5.27
CA SER A 156 7.43 -18.17 -4.60
C SER A 156 6.63 -16.90 -4.86
N ALA A 157 5.32 -17.04 -5.00
CA ALA A 157 4.42 -15.92 -5.21
C ALA A 157 4.12 -15.19 -3.89
N CYS A 158 4.09 -13.89 -3.95
CA CYS A 158 3.56 -13.02 -2.90
C CYS A 158 2.51 -12.09 -3.52
N TYR A 159 1.49 -11.75 -2.77
CA TYR A 159 0.33 -11.02 -3.27
C TYR A 159 0.14 -9.70 -2.56
N GLY A 160 -0.38 -8.74 -3.28
CA GLY A 160 -0.71 -7.42 -2.76
C GLY A 160 -1.81 -6.75 -3.56
N TRP A 161 -2.16 -5.55 -3.15
CA TRP A 161 -3.10 -4.70 -3.87
C TRP A 161 -2.71 -3.23 -3.73
N VAL A 162 -3.13 -2.43 -4.70
CA VAL A 162 -3.04 -0.96 -4.67
C VAL A 162 -4.45 -0.39 -4.82
N ARG A 163 -4.78 0.64 -4.04
CA ARG A 163 -6.06 1.35 -4.14
C ARG A 163 -5.87 2.66 -4.90
N LEU A 164 -6.73 2.85 -5.90
CA LEU A 164 -6.63 3.95 -6.86
C LEU A 164 -7.98 4.64 -7.05
N ASP A 165 -7.93 5.95 -7.29
CA ASP A 165 -9.01 6.69 -7.90
C ASP A 165 -8.64 7.00 -9.36
N VAL A 166 -9.63 7.00 -10.24
CA VAL A 166 -9.47 7.41 -11.64
C VAL A 166 -10.51 8.49 -11.97
N ALA A 167 -10.04 9.62 -12.45
CA ALA A 167 -10.94 10.73 -12.84
C ALA A 167 -11.80 10.35 -14.05
N ASP A 168 -12.88 11.12 -14.25
CA ASP A 168 -13.72 10.95 -15.44
C ASP A 168 -12.89 10.95 -16.72
N SER A 169 -13.22 9.99 -17.59
CA SER A 169 -12.54 9.81 -18.88
C SER A 169 -11.04 9.50 -18.77
N ALA A 170 -10.62 8.91 -17.66
CA ALA A 170 -9.23 8.54 -17.36
C ALA A 170 -8.26 9.74 -17.41
N LYS A 171 -8.70 10.96 -17.08
CA LYS A 171 -7.88 12.18 -17.17
C LYS A 171 -6.78 12.29 -16.15
N SER A 172 -6.86 11.53 -15.07
CA SER A 172 -5.81 11.37 -14.06
C SER A 172 -6.02 10.07 -13.30
N VAL A 173 -4.97 9.59 -12.66
CA VAL A 173 -5.03 8.50 -11.70
C VAL A 173 -4.41 8.97 -10.39
N THR A 174 -5.06 8.65 -9.26
CA THR A 174 -4.58 8.99 -7.93
C THR A 174 -4.26 7.71 -7.18
N ILE A 175 -3.03 7.53 -6.77
CA ILE A 175 -2.56 6.44 -5.93
C ILE A 175 -2.79 6.86 -4.48
N LYS A 176 -3.46 5.99 -3.69
CA LYS A 176 -3.83 6.27 -2.32
C LYS A 176 -2.98 5.48 -1.33
N ASP A 177 -3.02 4.17 -1.45
CA ASP A 177 -2.34 3.25 -0.55
C ASP A 177 -2.20 1.87 -1.18
N TRP A 178 -1.44 1.01 -0.52
CA TRP A 178 -1.30 -0.40 -0.91
C TRP A 178 -1.04 -1.30 0.27
N SER A 179 -1.27 -2.59 0.05
CA SER A 179 -0.94 -3.60 1.03
C SER A 179 -0.29 -4.81 0.37
N PHE A 180 0.61 -5.44 1.09
CA PHE A 180 1.40 -6.56 0.64
C PHE A 180 1.41 -7.69 1.69
N ASN A 181 1.26 -8.92 1.25
CA ASN A 181 1.41 -10.10 2.09
C ASN A 181 2.82 -10.70 1.89
N PRO A 182 3.73 -10.57 2.87
CA PRO A 182 5.09 -11.09 2.76
C PRO A 182 5.18 -12.61 2.89
N VAL A 183 4.07 -13.29 3.22
CA VAL A 183 4.05 -14.75 3.31
C VAL A 183 3.90 -15.34 1.94
N LYS A 184 4.91 -16.11 1.58
CA LYS A 184 4.98 -16.81 0.31
C LYS A 184 3.79 -17.73 0.09
N ASP A 185 3.26 -17.71 -1.13
CA ASP A 185 2.16 -18.57 -1.59
C ASP A 185 0.90 -18.48 -0.69
N SER A 186 0.74 -17.37 0.01
CA SER A 186 -0.38 -17.11 0.91
C SER A 186 -1.28 -16.01 0.40
N ALA A 187 -2.58 -16.29 0.33
CA ALA A 187 -3.59 -15.35 -0.16
C ALA A 187 -3.55 -13.99 0.53
N HIS A 188 -3.91 -12.95 -0.21
CA HIS A 188 -4.18 -11.62 0.30
C HIS A 188 -5.60 -11.20 -0.09
N THR A 189 -6.23 -10.36 0.70
CA THR A 189 -7.59 -9.90 0.41
C THR A 189 -7.61 -8.38 0.28
N THR A 190 -8.27 -7.88 -0.75
CA THR A 190 -8.55 -6.45 -0.88
C THR A 190 -9.54 -6.07 0.22
N ALA A 191 -9.07 -5.41 1.28
CA ALA A 191 -9.88 -5.22 2.47
C ALA A 191 -10.24 -3.76 2.69
N PHE A 192 -11.47 -3.41 2.40
CA PHE A 192 -12.08 -2.16 2.85
C PHE A 192 -12.18 -2.11 4.39
N GLU A 193 -12.47 -3.26 5.02
CA GLU A 193 -12.60 -3.34 6.49
C GLU A 193 -11.30 -3.07 7.25
N LEU A 194 -10.12 -3.42 6.69
CA LEU A 194 -8.84 -3.12 7.32
C LEU A 194 -8.51 -1.64 7.27
N LEU A 195 -8.84 -0.97 6.16
CA LEU A 195 -8.64 0.47 5.98
C LEU A 195 -9.51 1.28 6.93
N ASP A 196 -10.79 0.94 7.05
CA ASP A 196 -11.74 1.61 7.97
C ASP A 196 -11.28 1.47 9.43
N VAL A 197 -10.83 0.27 9.83
CA VAL A 197 -10.27 0.05 11.18
C VAL A 197 -8.98 0.86 11.38
N MET A 198 -8.07 0.88 10.43
CA MET A 198 -6.82 1.65 10.52
C MET A 198 -7.09 3.15 10.53
N GLU A 199 -7.97 3.66 9.67
CA GLU A 199 -8.36 5.06 9.65
C GLU A 199 -8.99 5.47 10.98
N THR A 200 -9.87 4.64 11.56
CA THR A 200 -10.44 4.88 12.89
C THR A 200 -9.37 4.87 13.98
N VAL A 201 -8.38 3.97 13.91
CA VAL A 201 -7.26 3.93 14.88
C VAL A 201 -6.40 5.17 14.78
N LEU A 202 -6.06 5.59 13.56
CA LEU A 202 -5.11 6.69 13.31
C LEU A 202 -5.77 8.07 13.40
N SER A 203 -7.09 8.20 13.22
CA SER A 203 -7.81 9.48 13.29
C SER A 203 -7.62 10.20 14.64
N ASP A 204 -7.59 9.46 15.73
CA ASP A 204 -7.42 9.96 17.09
C ASP A 204 -6.03 9.61 17.68
N LEU A 205 -5.08 9.23 16.85
CA LEU A 205 -3.74 8.87 17.30
C LEU A 205 -3.04 10.08 17.92
N ASP A 206 -2.73 9.93 19.19
CA ASP A 206 -1.98 10.91 19.95
C ASP A 206 -0.87 10.22 20.76
N VAL A 207 0.36 10.64 20.53
CA VAL A 207 1.55 10.11 21.20
C VAL A 207 2.22 11.22 21.96
N ARG A 208 2.25 11.11 23.29
CA ARG A 208 2.82 12.13 24.20
C ARG A 208 3.82 11.53 25.15
N GLN A 209 4.85 12.32 25.46
CA GLN A 209 5.78 12.04 26.55
C GLN A 209 5.59 13.07 27.66
N GLU A 210 5.13 12.62 28.81
CA GLU A 210 4.90 13.47 29.98
C GLU A 210 5.32 12.74 31.27
N GLY A 211 6.06 13.42 32.15
CA GLY A 211 6.37 12.91 33.48
C GLY A 211 7.09 11.56 33.51
N GLY A 212 7.97 11.27 32.53
CA GLY A 212 8.67 9.99 32.44
C GLY A 212 7.77 8.84 31.95
N ARG A 213 6.68 9.17 31.25
CA ARG A 213 5.78 8.19 30.64
C ARG A 213 5.56 8.50 29.18
N LEU A 214 5.47 7.44 28.37
CA LEU A 214 4.98 7.48 27.00
C LEU A 214 3.50 7.10 27.01
N ALA A 215 2.63 8.07 26.70
CA ALA A 215 1.18 7.85 26.57
C ALA A 215 0.80 7.78 25.10
N ILE A 216 -0.01 6.79 24.73
CA ILE A 216 -0.51 6.56 23.38
C ILE A 216 -2.02 6.45 23.48
N THR A 217 -2.72 7.24 22.69
CA THR A 217 -4.19 7.18 22.55
C THR A 217 -4.53 6.91 21.09
N THR A 218 -5.49 6.04 20.84
CA THR A 218 -5.94 5.63 19.50
C THR A 218 -7.47 5.68 19.41
N GLY A 219 -8.00 5.87 18.20
CA GLY A 219 -9.44 5.93 17.97
C GLY A 219 -10.16 4.60 18.22
N ALA A 220 -9.49 3.47 18.02
CA ALA A 220 -10.00 2.12 18.32
C ALA A 220 -9.02 1.32 19.19
N PRO A 221 -9.46 0.25 19.86
CA PRO A 221 -8.57 -0.62 20.63
C PRO A 221 -7.53 -1.32 19.75
N VAL A 222 -6.24 -1.22 20.11
CA VAL A 222 -5.12 -1.88 19.41
C VAL A 222 -4.10 -2.40 20.42
N GLY A 223 -3.37 -3.44 20.07
CA GLY A 223 -2.15 -3.83 20.74
C GLY A 223 -1.05 -2.81 20.46
N VAL A 224 -0.18 -2.59 21.44
CA VAL A 224 0.97 -1.69 21.30
C VAL A 224 2.23 -2.37 21.78
N SER A 225 3.26 -2.35 20.93
CA SER A 225 4.63 -2.78 21.29
C SER A 225 5.60 -1.65 21.04
N VAL A 226 6.57 -1.47 21.94
CA VAL A 226 7.61 -0.45 21.80
C VAL A 226 8.98 -1.11 21.74
N PHE A 227 9.77 -0.73 20.73
CA PHE A 227 11.09 -1.30 20.43
C PHE A 227 12.17 -0.22 20.44
N ASP A 228 13.38 -0.60 20.82
CA ASP A 228 14.57 0.24 20.57
C ASP A 228 15.06 0.10 19.10
N THR A 229 16.07 0.85 18.73
CA THR A 229 16.65 0.81 17.37
C THR A 229 17.40 -0.49 17.05
N ALA A 230 17.69 -1.34 18.04
CA ALA A 230 18.26 -2.67 17.85
C ALA A 230 17.16 -3.75 17.69
N GLY A 231 15.88 -3.34 17.74
CA GLY A 231 14.74 -4.27 17.61
C GLY A 231 14.38 -5.00 18.90
N LYS A 232 14.96 -4.62 20.04
CA LYS A 232 14.57 -5.18 21.32
C LYS A 232 13.27 -4.58 21.80
N GLN A 233 12.29 -5.41 22.11
CA GLN A 233 11.03 -4.97 22.71
C GLN A 233 11.24 -4.54 24.16
N LEU A 234 10.80 -3.34 24.49
CA LEU A 234 10.93 -2.72 25.80
C LEU A 234 9.62 -2.69 26.59
N ALA A 235 8.50 -2.59 25.88
CA ALA A 235 7.18 -2.55 26.47
C ALA A 235 6.14 -3.12 25.51
N SER A 236 5.05 -3.65 26.04
CA SER A 236 3.87 -4.02 25.28
C SER A 236 2.61 -3.84 26.12
N GLY A 237 1.46 -3.72 25.42
CA GLY A 237 0.12 -3.64 26.02
C GLY A 237 -0.90 -4.30 25.12
N ASP A 238 -1.85 -4.99 25.72
CA ASP A 238 -2.96 -5.65 25.03
C ASP A 238 -3.93 -4.63 24.43
N ALA A 239 -4.83 -5.09 23.56
CA ALA A 239 -5.75 -4.22 22.83
C ALA A 239 -6.54 -3.26 23.75
N SER A 240 -6.24 -1.96 23.62
CA SER A 240 -6.84 -0.85 24.36
C SER A 240 -6.76 0.43 23.54
N LYS A 241 -7.65 1.39 23.83
CA LYS A 241 -7.58 2.74 23.25
C LYS A 241 -6.52 3.63 23.90
N LYS A 242 -6.02 3.26 25.08
CA LYS A 242 -5.04 4.05 25.82
C LYS A 242 -3.96 3.16 26.42
N HIS A 243 -2.73 3.52 26.17
CA HIS A 243 -1.54 2.86 26.71
C HIS A 243 -0.66 3.88 27.41
N ALA A 244 0.00 3.47 28.49
CA ALA A 244 0.98 4.28 29.19
C ALA A 244 2.14 3.42 29.68
N PHE A 245 3.33 3.70 29.16
CA PHE A 245 4.57 2.99 29.49
C PHE A 245 5.53 3.90 30.25
N GLY A 246 6.12 3.37 31.32
CA GLY A 246 7.19 4.10 32.03
C GLY A 246 8.46 4.16 31.20
N THR A 247 9.00 5.36 30.99
CA THR A 247 10.21 5.58 30.17
C THR A 247 11.44 5.96 30.99
N SER A 248 11.35 6.01 32.31
CA SER A 248 12.43 6.46 33.19
C SER A 248 13.70 5.59 33.14
N SER A 249 13.60 4.35 32.69
CA SER A 249 14.73 3.44 32.48
C SER A 249 15.22 3.38 31.03
N TRP A 250 14.58 4.13 30.13
CA TRP A 250 14.95 4.14 28.71
C TRP A 250 15.99 5.21 28.43
N ALA A 251 16.93 4.91 27.54
CA ALA A 251 17.90 5.91 27.10
C ALA A 251 17.22 7.00 26.25
N THR A 252 17.73 8.22 26.28
CA THR A 252 17.32 9.25 25.31
C THR A 252 17.65 8.78 23.91
N GLY A 253 16.68 8.77 23.01
CA GLY A 253 16.90 8.27 21.65
C GLY A 253 15.61 7.99 20.87
N MET A 254 15.79 7.40 19.70
CA MET A 254 14.68 7.01 18.83
C MET A 254 14.16 5.63 19.22
N TYR A 255 12.84 5.49 19.17
CA TYR A 255 12.12 4.24 19.43
C TYR A 255 11.07 4.00 18.35
N VAL A 256 10.68 2.76 18.15
CA VAL A 256 9.60 2.37 17.25
C VAL A 256 8.41 1.92 18.09
N ILE A 257 7.28 2.56 17.89
CA ILE A 257 5.99 2.10 18.42
C ILE A 257 5.32 1.30 17.30
N ARG A 258 4.92 0.08 17.60
CA ARG A 258 4.07 -0.73 16.72
C ARG A 258 2.66 -0.77 17.28
N LEU A 259 1.70 -0.34 16.49
CA LEU A 259 0.26 -0.55 16.72
C LEU A 259 -0.14 -1.84 16.01
N GLU A 260 -0.85 -2.73 16.69
CA GLU A 260 -1.16 -4.06 16.18
C GLU A 260 -2.66 -4.34 16.28
N GLY A 261 -3.26 -4.76 15.16
CA GLY A 261 -4.59 -5.35 15.08
C GLY A 261 -4.52 -6.82 14.70
N ASP A 262 -5.66 -7.46 14.52
CA ASP A 262 -5.74 -8.91 14.24
C ASP A 262 -4.98 -9.34 12.99
N ARG A 263 -4.95 -8.49 11.96
CA ARG A 263 -4.37 -8.81 10.63
C ARG A 263 -3.51 -7.70 10.06
N TRP A 264 -3.15 -6.68 10.85
CA TRP A 264 -2.36 -5.54 10.41
C TRP A 264 -1.46 -5.01 11.54
N TYR A 265 -0.42 -4.29 11.18
CA TYR A 265 0.36 -3.47 12.11
C TYR A 265 0.74 -2.14 11.45
N HIS A 266 0.99 -1.14 12.30
CA HIS A 266 1.49 0.15 11.87
C HIS A 266 2.65 0.59 12.77
N ASN A 267 3.75 1.05 12.17
CA ASN A 267 4.95 1.46 12.91
C ASN A 267 5.09 2.98 12.92
N LEU A 268 5.35 3.52 14.09
CA LEU A 268 5.62 4.94 14.33
C LEU A 268 7.01 5.11 14.92
N LYS A 269 7.73 6.16 14.54
CA LYS A 269 8.99 6.54 15.20
C LYS A 269 8.72 7.64 16.20
N VAL A 270 9.24 7.50 17.42
CA VAL A 270 9.12 8.50 18.48
C VAL A 270 10.51 8.79 19.08
N TRP A 271 10.76 10.04 19.41
CA TRP A 271 11.97 10.44 20.12
C TRP A 271 11.65 10.55 21.61
N ILE A 272 12.33 9.77 22.47
CA ILE A 272 12.22 9.80 23.92
C ILE A 272 13.36 10.66 24.49
N ARG A 273 13.02 11.56 25.41
CA ARG A 273 13.97 12.49 26.07
C ARG A 273 14.16 12.14 27.52
#